data_6733671833f3092b366b87d75f83d4e6
#
_entry.id   6733671833f3092b366b87d75f83d4e6
#
_cell.length_a   1.000
_cell.length_b   1.000
_cell.length_c   1.000
_cell.angle_alpha   90.00
_cell.angle_beta   90.00
_cell.angle_gamma   90.00
#
_symmetry.space_group_name_H-M   'P 1'
#
loop_
_entity.id
_entity.type
_entity.pdbx_description
1 polymer ?
#
loop_
_entity_poly.entity_id
_entity_poly.type
_entity_poly.pdbx_seq_one_letter_code
_entity_poly.pdbx_strand_id
1 'polypeptide(L)'
;AVLGPDVEILDLLNIDVVVEATGNPEVGAASALRAIRLGRHVVMVTVEADVTCGWALANEARSQGVIYSLTAGDQPGTIMELLDWAQTCGLKVVAAGRGTKFYPSDADGNPAEAFGRYGYNDELVERRRLNPNMYNSFRDGTKAQIEMCAVSNMTGLPPDVRGMHQPSASLHDIPVLFAPKAKGGLLESEGVVDLANAVSLDGQTLVPNHIETGVWLVVTSEQGLIREDLSFYGLPTDPSGERALLYRPFHLCGVETPVTIAQAALLNTTTGTPQSQPTSEVVAVAKRSLSPGDVLDGSGGKNVRGIIERRSIVAREEWLPLGFAYGSAVNQQVGAGEVIPSAAVPRQTGVLASLRETAGSGHSFSK
;
A
#
# COMPACT_ATOMS: atom_id res chain seq x y z
N ALA A 1 25.20 -0.69 -10.98
CA ALA A 1 23.87 -0.08 -11.15
C ALA A 1 23.98 1.13 -12.06
N VAL A 2 22.98 1.35 -12.89
CA VAL A 2 22.85 2.54 -13.76
C VAL A 2 21.61 3.29 -13.28
N LEU A 3 21.73 4.61 -13.11
CA LEU A 3 20.63 5.50 -12.80
C LEU A 3 20.26 6.29 -14.04
N GLY A 4 18.98 6.31 -14.42
CA GLY A 4 18.51 7.10 -15.57
C GLY A 4 17.07 7.56 -15.37
N PRO A 5 16.74 8.78 -15.77
CA PRO A 5 15.39 9.32 -15.68
C PRO A 5 14.49 8.91 -16.84
N ASP A 6 15.05 8.34 -17.89
CA ASP A 6 14.38 8.08 -19.17
C ASP A 6 14.12 6.57 -19.35
N VAL A 7 12.88 6.22 -19.70
CA VAL A 7 12.46 4.85 -20.00
C VAL A 7 13.23 4.27 -21.21
N GLU A 8 13.61 5.11 -22.17
CA GLU A 8 14.34 4.69 -23.38
C GLU A 8 15.74 4.16 -23.08
N ILE A 9 16.35 4.53 -21.96
CA ILE A 9 17.66 4.00 -21.55
C ILE A 9 17.62 2.47 -21.34
N LEU A 10 16.46 1.92 -21.04
CA LEU A 10 16.29 0.49 -20.88
C LEU A 10 16.62 -0.30 -22.13
N ASP A 11 16.43 0.29 -23.32
CA ASP A 11 16.72 -0.38 -24.61
C ASP A 11 18.21 -0.54 -24.86
N LEU A 12 19.03 0.33 -24.27
CA LEU A 12 20.47 0.41 -24.51
C LEU A 12 21.29 -0.42 -23.53
N LEU A 13 20.67 -0.91 -22.44
CA LEU A 13 21.38 -1.57 -21.36
C LEU A 13 21.17 -3.09 -21.38
N ASN A 14 22.25 -3.83 -21.17
CA ASN A 14 22.21 -5.28 -20.88
C ASN A 14 22.10 -5.47 -19.38
N ILE A 15 20.88 -5.57 -18.85
CA ILE A 15 20.58 -5.71 -17.44
C ILE A 15 19.50 -6.77 -17.24
N ASP A 16 19.50 -7.44 -16.07
CA ASP A 16 18.56 -8.49 -15.73
C ASP A 16 17.37 -7.93 -14.91
N VAL A 17 17.62 -6.92 -14.08
CA VAL A 17 16.64 -6.36 -13.13
C VAL A 17 16.53 -4.85 -13.26
N VAL A 18 15.31 -4.36 -13.32
CA VAL A 18 14.98 -2.93 -13.24
C VAL A 18 14.35 -2.65 -11.88
N VAL A 19 14.90 -1.69 -11.14
CA VAL A 19 14.29 -1.15 -9.91
C VAL A 19 13.57 0.14 -10.29
N GLU A 20 12.26 0.12 -10.21
CA GLU A 20 11.41 1.29 -10.50
C GLU A 20 11.13 2.06 -9.20
N ALA A 21 11.55 3.31 -9.12
CA ALA A 21 11.46 4.15 -7.91
C ALA A 21 11.20 5.63 -8.26
N THR A 22 10.43 5.91 -9.31
CA THR A 22 10.16 7.29 -9.76
C THR A 22 9.16 8.04 -8.87
N GLY A 23 8.30 7.31 -8.14
CA GLY A 23 7.23 7.89 -7.33
C GLY A 23 6.06 8.46 -8.15
N ASN A 24 6.06 8.27 -9.48
CA ASN A 24 4.99 8.70 -10.37
C ASN A 24 4.27 7.48 -10.96
N PRO A 25 2.95 7.32 -10.76
CA PRO A 25 2.22 6.13 -11.21
C PRO A 25 2.29 5.87 -12.72
N GLU A 26 2.16 6.89 -13.55
CA GLU A 26 2.19 6.76 -15.02
C GLU A 26 3.59 6.38 -15.51
N VAL A 27 4.62 7.07 -15.00
CA VAL A 27 6.03 6.77 -15.33
C VAL A 27 6.41 5.39 -14.84
N GLY A 28 6.02 5.03 -13.62
CA GLY A 28 6.27 3.72 -13.03
C GLY A 28 5.64 2.59 -13.83
N ALA A 29 4.38 2.75 -14.24
CA ALA A 29 3.68 1.79 -15.09
C ALA A 29 4.35 1.63 -16.45
N ALA A 30 4.74 2.74 -17.11
CA ALA A 30 5.41 2.73 -18.41
C ALA A 30 6.79 2.05 -18.34
N SER A 31 7.59 2.39 -17.31
CA SER A 31 8.92 1.82 -17.08
C SER A 31 8.86 0.32 -16.83
N ALA A 32 7.93 -0.10 -15.95
CA ALA A 32 7.74 -1.52 -15.63
C ALA A 32 7.28 -2.32 -16.83
N LEU A 33 6.26 -1.83 -17.57
CA LEU A 33 5.77 -2.50 -18.79
C LEU A 33 6.89 -2.65 -19.83
N ARG A 34 7.69 -1.60 -20.03
CA ARG A 34 8.82 -1.63 -20.97
C ARG A 34 9.87 -2.67 -20.53
N ALA A 35 10.26 -2.67 -19.26
CA ALA A 35 11.20 -3.64 -18.72
C ALA A 35 10.72 -5.08 -18.92
N ILE A 36 9.45 -5.37 -18.57
CA ILE A 36 8.83 -6.68 -18.74
C ILE A 36 8.89 -7.14 -20.21
N ARG A 37 8.51 -6.27 -21.15
CA ARG A 37 8.54 -6.58 -22.59
C ARG A 37 9.94 -6.79 -23.15
N LEU A 38 10.96 -6.25 -22.50
CA LEU A 38 12.36 -6.50 -22.79
C LEU A 38 12.91 -7.76 -22.10
N GLY A 39 12.05 -8.56 -21.46
CA GLY A 39 12.44 -9.79 -20.77
C GLY A 39 13.20 -9.56 -19.47
N ARG A 40 12.95 -8.46 -18.75
CA ARG A 40 13.67 -8.08 -17.54
C ARG A 40 12.78 -8.16 -16.32
N HIS A 41 13.34 -8.59 -15.20
CA HIS A 41 12.66 -8.58 -13.91
C HIS A 41 12.43 -7.14 -13.44
N VAL A 42 11.31 -6.90 -12.73
CA VAL A 42 10.95 -5.60 -12.17
C VAL A 42 10.81 -5.67 -10.66
N VAL A 43 11.53 -4.81 -9.96
CA VAL A 43 11.36 -4.53 -8.53
C VAL A 43 10.68 -3.16 -8.44
N MET A 44 9.40 -3.17 -8.05
CA MET A 44 8.56 -1.98 -7.98
C MET A 44 8.64 -1.36 -6.58
N VAL A 45 9.17 -0.14 -6.51
CA VAL A 45 9.20 0.68 -5.29
C VAL A 45 8.08 1.70 -5.29
N THR A 46 7.61 2.13 -6.48
CA THR A 46 6.47 3.04 -6.63
C THR A 46 5.15 2.30 -6.38
N VAL A 47 4.78 2.14 -5.11
CA VAL A 47 3.57 1.40 -4.69
C VAL A 47 2.29 2.03 -5.26
N GLU A 48 2.31 3.34 -5.54
CA GLU A 48 1.23 4.08 -6.19
C GLU A 48 0.89 3.52 -7.59
N ALA A 49 1.90 3.11 -8.36
CA ALA A 49 1.70 2.43 -9.66
C ALA A 49 1.16 1.01 -9.45
N ASP A 50 1.71 0.28 -8.47
CA ASP A 50 1.30 -1.08 -8.16
C ASP A 50 -0.20 -1.16 -7.80
N VAL A 51 -0.68 -0.36 -6.85
CA VAL A 51 -2.10 -0.39 -6.45
C VAL A 51 -3.05 0.05 -7.56
N THR A 52 -2.53 0.77 -8.56
CA THR A 52 -3.35 1.26 -9.68
C THR A 52 -3.43 0.27 -10.84
N CYS A 53 -2.34 -0.44 -11.17
CA CYS A 53 -2.29 -1.38 -12.30
C CYS A 53 -1.36 -2.59 -12.08
N GLY A 54 -0.82 -2.80 -10.87
CA GLY A 54 0.17 -3.84 -10.57
C GLY A 54 -0.26 -5.24 -10.96
N TRP A 55 -1.55 -5.59 -10.79
CA TRP A 55 -2.07 -6.89 -11.25
C TRP A 55 -1.93 -7.10 -12.76
N ALA A 56 -2.09 -6.03 -13.56
CA ALA A 56 -1.92 -6.10 -15.01
C ALA A 56 -0.44 -6.27 -15.38
N LEU A 57 0.46 -5.53 -14.70
CA LEU A 57 1.92 -5.68 -14.85
C LEU A 57 2.38 -7.08 -14.42
N ALA A 58 1.87 -7.59 -13.31
CA ALA A 58 2.19 -8.94 -12.84
C ALA A 58 1.69 -10.04 -13.80
N ASN A 59 0.52 -9.85 -14.43
CA ASN A 59 0.01 -10.75 -15.46
C ASN A 59 0.91 -10.72 -16.70
N GLU A 60 1.30 -9.54 -17.17
CA GLU A 60 2.23 -9.38 -18.29
C GLU A 60 3.59 -10.03 -17.98
N ALA A 61 4.14 -9.80 -16.77
CA ALA A 61 5.40 -10.40 -16.34
C ALA A 61 5.34 -11.93 -16.35
N ARG A 62 4.26 -12.53 -15.82
CA ARG A 62 4.04 -13.99 -15.88
C ARG A 62 4.01 -14.49 -17.32
N SER A 63 3.35 -13.77 -18.24
CA SER A 63 3.30 -14.14 -19.66
C SER A 63 4.65 -14.10 -20.36
N GLN A 64 5.55 -13.20 -19.91
CA GLN A 64 6.91 -13.06 -20.44
C GLN A 64 7.94 -13.93 -19.69
N GLY A 65 7.54 -14.66 -18.63
CA GLY A 65 8.44 -15.49 -17.83
C GLY A 65 9.44 -14.69 -16.98
N VAL A 66 9.09 -13.44 -16.62
CA VAL A 66 9.92 -12.58 -15.75
C VAL A 66 9.21 -12.28 -14.43
N ILE A 67 9.99 -11.85 -13.44
CA ILE A 67 9.49 -11.48 -12.12
C ILE A 67 9.03 -10.02 -12.12
N TYR A 68 7.84 -9.78 -11.56
CA TYR A 68 7.37 -8.49 -11.08
C TYR A 68 7.13 -8.64 -9.57
N SER A 69 7.79 -7.82 -8.76
CA SER A 69 7.71 -7.88 -7.30
C SER A 69 7.74 -6.49 -6.67
N LEU A 70 6.97 -6.30 -5.61
CA LEU A 70 7.20 -5.22 -4.66
C LEU A 70 8.49 -5.48 -3.88
N THR A 71 9.08 -4.42 -3.34
CA THR A 71 10.39 -4.47 -2.69
C THR A 71 10.31 -4.92 -1.24
N ALA A 72 11.29 -5.71 -0.80
CA ALA A 72 11.58 -5.93 0.62
C ALA A 72 11.97 -4.61 1.31
N GLY A 73 11.67 -4.50 2.60
CA GLY A 73 11.96 -3.31 3.41
C GLY A 73 10.93 -2.19 3.27
N ASP A 74 9.98 -2.26 2.34
CA ASP A 74 8.74 -1.51 2.43
C ASP A 74 7.70 -2.34 3.22
N GLN A 75 6.73 -1.68 3.85
CA GLN A 75 5.78 -2.39 4.71
C GLN A 75 5.02 -3.51 3.98
N PRO A 76 4.53 -3.33 2.74
CA PRO A 76 3.90 -4.43 2.01
C PRO A 76 4.80 -5.66 1.86
N GLY A 77 6.06 -5.50 1.46
CA GLY A 77 7.03 -6.60 1.35
C GLY A 77 7.32 -7.26 2.69
N THR A 78 7.46 -6.46 3.75
CA THR A 78 7.72 -6.96 5.11
C THR A 78 6.52 -7.72 5.70
N ILE A 79 5.29 -7.33 5.37
CA ILE A 79 4.08 -8.10 5.72
C ILE A 79 4.07 -9.43 5.00
N MET A 80 4.44 -9.46 3.71
CA MET A 80 4.49 -10.70 2.93
C MET A 80 5.48 -11.71 3.51
N GLU A 81 6.66 -11.26 3.97
CA GLU A 81 7.63 -12.12 4.65
C GLU A 81 7.04 -12.81 5.88
N LEU A 82 6.34 -12.05 6.75
CA LEU A 82 5.66 -12.62 7.92
C LEU A 82 4.51 -13.55 7.52
N LEU A 83 3.78 -13.20 6.48
CA LEU A 83 2.62 -13.96 6.01
C LEU A 83 3.03 -15.30 5.41
N ASP A 84 4.05 -15.31 4.56
CA ASP A 84 4.60 -16.53 3.97
C ASP A 84 5.11 -17.48 5.06
N TRP A 85 5.80 -16.94 6.08
CA TRP A 85 6.22 -17.73 7.22
C TRP A 85 5.03 -18.31 7.99
N ALA A 86 4.04 -17.47 8.33
CA ALA A 86 2.87 -17.89 9.10
C ALA A 86 2.06 -18.99 8.37
N GLN A 87 1.79 -18.79 7.08
CA GLN A 87 1.07 -19.76 6.25
C GLN A 87 1.84 -21.07 6.07
N THR A 88 3.16 -21.00 5.88
CA THR A 88 4.02 -22.20 5.78
C THR A 88 4.02 -22.99 7.09
N CYS A 89 3.93 -22.32 8.24
CA CYS A 89 3.76 -22.95 9.56
C CYS A 89 2.32 -23.44 9.83
N GLY A 90 1.38 -23.29 8.89
CA GLY A 90 -0.01 -23.71 9.06
C GLY A 90 -0.85 -22.81 9.96
N LEU A 91 -0.40 -21.56 10.17
CA LEU A 91 -1.17 -20.57 10.91
C LEU A 91 -2.19 -19.88 10.00
N LYS A 92 -3.40 -19.66 10.52
CA LYS A 92 -4.44 -18.88 9.87
C LYS A 92 -4.27 -17.40 10.21
N VAL A 93 -4.26 -16.54 9.21
CA VAL A 93 -4.21 -15.09 9.38
C VAL A 93 -5.62 -14.54 9.61
N VAL A 94 -5.82 -13.90 10.76
CA VAL A 94 -7.07 -13.25 11.16
C VAL A 94 -7.10 -11.81 10.64
N ALA A 95 -5.97 -11.10 10.77
CA ALA A 95 -5.79 -9.77 10.22
C ALA A 95 -4.30 -9.52 9.91
N ALA A 96 -4.03 -8.73 8.89
CA ALA A 96 -2.69 -8.28 8.51
C ALA A 96 -2.65 -6.76 8.50
N GLY A 97 -1.55 -6.15 8.97
CA GLY A 97 -1.50 -4.71 8.99
C GLY A 97 -0.14 -4.10 9.29
N ARG A 98 -0.16 -2.78 9.34
CA ARG A 98 1.00 -1.98 9.75
C ARG A 98 0.61 -0.99 10.84
N GLY A 99 1.64 -0.51 11.54
CA GLY A 99 1.48 0.65 12.39
C GLY A 99 1.40 1.94 11.59
N THR A 100 0.76 2.94 12.15
CA THR A 100 0.72 4.31 11.60
C THR A 100 0.73 5.33 12.72
N LYS A 101 1.14 6.56 12.40
CA LYS A 101 1.03 7.72 13.29
C LYS A 101 0.17 8.76 12.59
N PHE A 102 -1.11 8.60 12.76
CA PHE A 102 -2.11 9.43 12.11
C PHE A 102 -2.83 10.30 13.13
N TYR A 103 -2.70 11.60 12.97
CA TYR A 103 -3.47 12.59 13.71
C TYR A 103 -4.68 12.99 12.87
N PRO A 104 -5.93 12.88 13.38
CA PRO A 104 -7.12 13.28 12.62
C PRO A 104 -7.05 14.72 12.08
N SER A 105 -6.39 15.62 12.80
CA SER A 105 -6.16 17.01 12.37
C SER A 105 -5.27 17.15 11.13
N ASP A 106 -4.54 16.11 10.76
CA ASP A 106 -3.63 16.12 9.62
C ASP A 106 -4.27 15.52 8.34
N ALA A 107 -5.50 15.00 8.42
CA ALA A 107 -6.20 14.39 7.28
C ALA A 107 -6.27 15.32 6.06
N ASP A 108 -6.46 16.63 6.29
CA ASP A 108 -6.52 17.65 5.25
C ASP A 108 -5.22 18.48 5.16
N GLY A 109 -4.10 17.90 5.65
CA GLY A 109 -2.79 18.56 5.72
C GLY A 109 -2.28 19.04 4.35
N ASN A 110 -1.54 20.15 4.38
CA ASN A 110 -0.92 20.78 3.22
C ASN A 110 0.56 20.35 3.11
N PRO A 111 1.07 19.93 1.95
CA PRO A 111 2.46 19.57 1.76
C PRO A 111 3.44 20.72 2.13
N ALA A 112 3.06 21.99 1.97
CA ALA A 112 3.89 23.12 2.36
C ALA A 112 4.21 23.17 3.87
N GLU A 113 3.39 22.54 4.71
CA GLU A 113 3.56 22.49 6.16
C GLU A 113 4.23 21.19 6.65
N ALA A 114 4.43 20.22 5.75
CA ALA A 114 4.83 18.87 6.13
C ALA A 114 6.14 18.85 6.93
N PHE A 115 7.19 19.51 6.45
CA PHE A 115 8.50 19.46 7.09
C PHE A 115 8.53 20.16 8.45
N GLY A 116 7.83 21.29 8.61
CA GLY A 116 7.69 21.97 9.90
C GLY A 116 7.05 21.08 10.97
N ARG A 117 6.04 20.30 10.58
CA ARG A 117 5.39 19.34 11.47
C ARG A 117 6.31 18.17 11.88
N TYR A 118 7.27 17.77 11.04
CA TYR A 118 8.30 16.78 11.38
C TYR A 118 9.47 17.37 12.16
N GLY A 119 9.52 18.69 12.35
CA GLY A 119 10.63 19.38 12.98
C GLY A 119 11.91 19.39 12.13
N TYR A 120 11.78 19.24 10.80
CA TYR A 120 12.91 19.27 9.88
C TYR A 120 13.28 20.72 9.55
N ASN A 121 14.57 21.02 9.55
CA ASN A 121 15.10 22.29 9.09
C ASN A 121 15.40 22.27 7.58
N ASP A 122 15.53 23.45 6.98
CA ASP A 122 15.75 23.62 5.54
C ASP A 122 17.03 22.92 5.05
N GLU A 123 18.11 22.94 5.86
CA GLU A 123 19.37 22.27 5.54
C GLU A 123 19.20 20.75 5.36
N LEU A 124 18.46 20.12 6.26
CA LEU A 124 18.16 18.69 6.16
C LEU A 124 17.31 18.37 4.92
N VAL A 125 16.28 19.19 4.68
CA VAL A 125 15.37 19.06 3.54
C VAL A 125 16.15 19.16 2.23
N GLU A 126 16.99 20.18 2.08
CA GLU A 126 17.79 20.39 0.87
C GLU A 126 18.85 19.29 0.67
N ARG A 127 19.62 18.97 1.72
CA ARG A 127 20.65 17.94 1.67
C ARG A 127 20.11 16.57 1.27
N ARG A 128 18.91 16.21 1.75
CA ARG A 128 18.26 14.92 1.45
C ARG A 128 17.30 14.98 0.27
N ARG A 129 17.07 16.16 -0.31
CA ARG A 129 16.11 16.39 -1.40
C ARG A 129 14.74 15.80 -1.08
N LEU A 130 14.23 16.09 0.13
CA LEU A 130 12.98 15.53 0.62
C LEU A 130 11.80 16.04 -0.20
N ASN A 131 10.86 15.13 -0.54
CA ASN A 131 9.66 15.47 -1.28
C ASN A 131 8.50 15.81 -0.32
N PRO A 132 7.99 17.07 -0.31
CA PRO A 132 6.95 17.49 0.61
C PRO A 132 5.64 16.71 0.43
N ASN A 133 5.26 16.34 -0.79
CA ASN A 133 4.06 15.56 -1.04
C ASN A 133 4.19 14.15 -0.43
N MET A 134 5.36 13.51 -0.58
CA MET A 134 5.59 12.21 0.04
C MET A 134 5.46 12.28 1.56
N TYR A 135 6.09 13.28 2.21
CA TYR A 135 5.98 13.47 3.66
C TYR A 135 4.55 13.80 4.10
N ASN A 136 3.83 14.60 3.31
CA ASN A 136 2.42 14.89 3.59
C ASN A 136 1.54 13.65 3.45
N SER A 137 1.84 12.73 2.53
CA SER A 137 1.08 11.47 2.37
C SER A 137 1.18 10.53 3.57
N PHE A 138 2.27 10.59 4.34
CA PHE A 138 2.37 9.90 5.62
C PHE A 138 1.46 10.53 6.68
N ARG A 139 1.34 11.87 6.68
CA ARG A 139 0.57 12.63 7.66
C ARG A 139 -0.93 12.56 7.42
N ASP A 140 -1.37 12.72 6.16
CA ASP A 140 -2.79 12.67 5.80
C ASP A 140 -3.36 11.24 5.72
N GLY A 141 -2.52 10.23 5.98
CA GLY A 141 -2.87 8.82 6.01
C GLY A 141 -2.85 8.14 4.64
N THR A 142 -2.74 8.88 3.53
CA THR A 142 -2.79 8.32 2.16
C THR A 142 -1.79 7.20 1.94
N LYS A 143 -0.53 7.36 2.40
CA LYS A 143 0.51 6.35 2.19
C LYS A 143 0.16 5.02 2.87
N ALA A 144 -0.37 5.05 4.09
CA ALA A 144 -0.81 3.85 4.79
C ALA A 144 -1.95 3.13 4.05
N GLN A 145 -2.89 3.87 3.48
CA GLN A 145 -3.98 3.33 2.67
C GLN A 145 -3.45 2.66 1.39
N ILE A 146 -2.48 3.29 0.72
CA ILE A 146 -1.82 2.75 -0.48
C ILE A 146 -1.10 1.44 -0.14
N GLU A 147 -0.30 1.41 0.90
CA GLU A 147 0.47 0.23 1.29
C GLU A 147 -0.43 -0.94 1.69
N MET A 148 -1.50 -0.68 2.44
CA MET A 148 -2.46 -1.73 2.79
C MET A 148 -3.29 -2.20 1.60
N CYS A 149 -3.52 -1.35 0.59
CA CYS A 149 -4.11 -1.77 -0.68
C CYS A 149 -3.18 -2.72 -1.45
N ALA A 150 -1.87 -2.47 -1.45
CA ALA A 150 -0.90 -3.38 -2.04
C ALA A 150 -0.91 -4.75 -1.34
N VAL A 151 -0.91 -4.78 0.00
CA VAL A 151 -1.07 -6.01 0.79
C VAL A 151 -2.37 -6.73 0.43
N SER A 152 -3.48 -6.01 0.38
CA SER A 152 -4.78 -6.57 -0.01
C SER A 152 -4.74 -7.22 -1.39
N ASN A 153 -4.11 -6.58 -2.37
CA ASN A 153 -4.00 -7.09 -3.73
C ASN A 153 -3.04 -8.28 -3.86
N MET A 154 -2.03 -8.39 -2.99
CA MET A 154 -1.13 -9.54 -2.95
C MET A 154 -1.74 -10.76 -2.25
N THR A 155 -2.54 -10.54 -1.21
CA THR A 155 -3.02 -11.58 -0.30
C THR A 155 -4.47 -12.02 -0.54
N GLY A 156 -5.27 -11.16 -1.17
CA GLY A 156 -6.72 -11.33 -1.26
C GLY A 156 -7.50 -10.93 0.00
N LEU A 157 -6.82 -10.39 1.03
CA LEU A 157 -7.45 -9.92 2.26
C LEU A 157 -8.06 -8.51 2.04
N PRO A 158 -9.38 -8.32 2.02
CA PRO A 158 -9.98 -7.01 1.83
C PRO A 158 -9.89 -6.14 3.09
N PRO A 159 -10.08 -4.80 3.00
CA PRO A 159 -10.42 -4.01 4.17
C PRO A 159 -11.80 -4.41 4.70
N ASP A 160 -11.96 -4.48 6.02
CA ASP A 160 -13.25 -4.80 6.64
C ASP A 160 -14.26 -3.67 6.44
N VAL A 161 -13.80 -2.44 6.61
CA VAL A 161 -14.55 -1.20 6.36
C VAL A 161 -13.73 -0.28 5.46
N ARG A 162 -14.38 0.68 4.77
CA ARG A 162 -13.68 1.72 4.01
C ARG A 162 -12.67 2.46 4.87
N GLY A 163 -11.43 2.56 4.41
CA GLY A 163 -10.35 3.25 5.12
C GLY A 163 -9.79 2.49 6.30
N MET A 164 -10.30 1.26 6.57
CA MET A 164 -9.91 0.42 7.72
C MET A 164 -10.38 1.02 9.06
N HIS A 165 -10.30 0.24 10.15
CA HIS A 165 -10.74 0.72 11.48
C HIS A 165 -9.73 1.68 12.10
N GLN A 166 -8.45 1.42 11.92
CA GLN A 166 -7.34 2.26 12.40
C GLN A 166 -7.44 2.63 13.89
N PRO A 167 -7.70 1.68 14.81
CA PRO A 167 -7.81 1.98 16.23
C PRO A 167 -6.49 2.43 16.82
N SER A 168 -6.55 3.27 17.86
CA SER A 168 -5.42 3.51 18.77
C SER A 168 -5.05 2.21 19.49
N ALA A 169 -3.80 1.74 19.35
CA ALA A 169 -3.42 0.43 19.86
C ALA A 169 -1.96 0.34 20.30
N SER A 170 -1.73 -0.32 21.43
CA SER A 170 -0.45 -0.88 21.80
C SER A 170 -0.25 -2.25 21.13
N LEU A 171 0.97 -2.80 21.21
CA LEU A 171 1.25 -4.17 20.75
C LEU A 171 0.34 -5.21 21.40
N HIS A 172 -0.02 -5.03 22.68
CA HIS A 172 -0.85 -5.96 23.42
C HIS A 172 -2.34 -5.84 23.05
N ASP A 173 -2.77 -4.68 22.56
CA ASP A 173 -4.16 -4.47 22.14
C ASP A 173 -4.45 -5.11 20.78
N ILE A 174 -3.46 -5.24 19.90
CA ILE A 174 -3.64 -5.70 18.52
C ILE A 174 -4.36 -7.07 18.44
N PRO A 175 -3.96 -8.15 19.14
CA PRO A 175 -4.66 -9.44 19.05
C PRO A 175 -6.05 -9.43 19.66
N VAL A 176 -6.37 -8.44 20.51
CA VAL A 176 -7.70 -8.23 21.11
C VAL A 176 -8.60 -7.45 20.16
N LEU A 177 -8.13 -6.32 19.66
CA LEU A 177 -8.90 -5.42 18.80
C LEU A 177 -9.22 -6.04 17.44
N PHE A 178 -8.22 -6.67 16.81
CA PHE A 178 -8.40 -7.32 15.51
C PHE A 178 -8.89 -8.77 15.65
N ALA A 179 -9.98 -8.90 16.38
CA ALA A 179 -10.78 -10.12 16.53
C ALA A 179 -12.20 -9.86 16.00
N PRO A 180 -12.95 -10.92 15.63
CA PRO A 180 -14.37 -10.78 15.29
C PRO A 180 -15.20 -10.11 16.39
N LYS A 181 -16.19 -9.31 16.03
CA LYS A 181 -17.13 -8.66 16.98
C LYS A 181 -17.78 -9.66 17.93
N ALA A 182 -18.11 -10.85 17.44
CA ALA A 182 -18.67 -11.93 18.27
C ALA A 182 -17.71 -12.42 19.38
N LYS A 183 -16.41 -12.08 19.25
CA LYS A 183 -15.35 -12.37 20.23
C LYS A 183 -14.82 -11.12 20.94
N GLY A 184 -15.57 -10.01 20.86
CA GLY A 184 -15.25 -8.75 21.53
C GLY A 184 -14.30 -7.82 20.80
N GLY A 185 -13.93 -8.12 19.56
CA GLY A 185 -13.09 -7.27 18.72
C GLY A 185 -13.86 -6.31 17.81
N LEU A 186 -13.18 -5.78 16.78
CA LEU A 186 -13.72 -4.79 15.86
C LEU A 186 -14.22 -5.38 14.53
N LEU A 187 -13.73 -6.59 14.17
CA LEU A 187 -13.90 -7.11 12.81
C LEU A 187 -15.28 -7.72 12.58
N GLU A 188 -15.88 -7.43 11.43
CA GLU A 188 -17.06 -8.16 10.95
C GLU A 188 -16.67 -9.58 10.50
N SER A 189 -15.49 -9.73 9.89
CA SER A 189 -14.97 -11.01 9.42
C SER A 189 -13.45 -11.14 9.65
N GLU A 190 -12.98 -12.38 9.74
CA GLU A 190 -11.54 -12.69 9.73
C GLU A 190 -10.99 -12.62 8.30
N GLY A 191 -9.68 -12.47 8.17
CA GLY A 191 -8.99 -12.42 6.88
C GLY A 191 -9.09 -11.04 6.23
N VAL A 192 -8.66 -9.99 6.95
CA VAL A 192 -8.74 -8.60 6.52
C VAL A 192 -7.39 -7.88 6.65
N VAL A 193 -7.28 -6.72 5.97
CA VAL A 193 -6.19 -5.77 6.21
C VAL A 193 -6.67 -4.62 7.08
N ASP A 194 -5.78 -4.12 7.97
CA ASP A 194 -6.11 -2.99 8.85
C ASP A 194 -4.86 -2.21 9.29
N LEU A 195 -5.06 -1.12 10.04
CA LEU A 195 -4.02 -0.25 10.59
C LEU A 195 -4.10 -0.20 12.11
N ALA A 196 -2.95 -0.14 12.80
CA ALA A 196 -2.86 0.15 14.22
C ALA A 196 -2.29 1.56 14.40
N ASN A 197 -3.08 2.49 14.98
CA ASN A 197 -2.64 3.87 15.16
C ASN A 197 -1.86 4.04 16.46
N ALA A 198 -0.69 4.66 16.36
CA ALA A 198 0.14 5.03 17.50
C ALA A 198 -0.39 6.23 18.29
N VAL A 199 -1.32 7.01 17.71
CA VAL A 199 -1.89 8.19 18.36
C VAL A 199 -3.06 7.78 19.24
N SER A 200 -3.08 8.24 20.48
CA SER A 200 -4.16 8.01 21.44
C SER A 200 -5.48 8.61 20.99
N LEU A 201 -6.58 8.19 21.61
CA LEU A 201 -7.92 8.71 21.32
C LEU A 201 -8.09 10.21 21.61
N ASP A 202 -7.20 10.80 22.42
CA ASP A 202 -7.15 12.24 22.66
C ASP A 202 -6.63 13.03 21.42
N GLY A 203 -6.09 12.34 20.41
CA GLY A 203 -5.53 12.93 19.20
C GLY A 203 -4.25 13.74 19.43
N GLN A 204 -3.57 13.58 20.55
CA GLN A 204 -2.40 14.38 20.93
C GLN A 204 -1.22 13.55 21.42
N THR A 205 -1.44 12.57 22.27
CA THR A 205 -0.40 11.74 22.87
C THR A 205 -0.18 10.45 22.09
N LEU A 206 0.95 9.79 22.33
CA LEU A 206 1.21 8.47 21.74
C LEU A 206 0.83 7.36 22.72
N VAL A 207 0.27 6.29 22.20
CA VAL A 207 0.00 5.06 22.95
C VAL A 207 1.34 4.44 23.39
N PRO A 208 1.52 4.08 24.66
CA PRO A 208 2.71 3.35 25.09
C PRO A 208 2.84 2.01 24.34
N ASN A 209 4.06 1.62 23.99
CA ASN A 209 4.34 0.38 23.25
C ASN A 209 3.58 0.22 21.93
N HIS A 210 3.35 1.32 21.23
CA HIS A 210 2.76 1.31 19.88
C HIS A 210 3.73 0.74 18.83
N ILE A 211 3.21 0.42 17.64
CA ILE A 211 3.98 -0.15 16.52
C ILE A 211 4.11 0.82 15.31
N GLU A 212 4.25 2.10 15.53
CA GLU A 212 4.21 3.17 14.50
C GLU A 212 4.87 2.80 13.16
N THR A 213 6.09 2.26 13.21
CA THR A 213 6.90 1.97 12.01
C THR A 213 6.94 0.49 11.64
N GLY A 214 6.28 -0.36 12.40
CA GLY A 214 6.33 -1.81 12.20
C GLY A 214 5.15 -2.35 11.41
N VAL A 215 5.20 -3.66 11.21
CA VAL A 215 4.15 -4.46 10.58
C VAL A 215 3.73 -5.60 11.49
N TRP A 216 2.52 -6.11 11.29
CA TRP A 216 1.96 -7.11 12.18
C TRP A 216 0.96 -8.05 11.48
N LEU A 217 0.84 -9.26 12.02
CA LEU A 217 -0.23 -10.21 11.74
C LEU A 217 -0.88 -10.65 13.05
N VAL A 218 -2.19 -10.73 13.06
CA VAL A 218 -2.94 -11.51 14.06
C VAL A 218 -3.18 -12.89 13.48
N VAL A 219 -2.71 -13.91 14.17
CA VAL A 219 -2.77 -15.30 13.70
C VAL A 219 -3.49 -16.19 14.72
N THR A 220 -4.03 -17.30 14.24
CA THR A 220 -4.63 -18.35 15.05
C THR A 220 -4.30 -19.73 14.45
N SER A 221 -4.67 -20.79 15.15
CA SER A 221 -4.59 -22.17 14.64
C SER A 221 -5.82 -22.94 15.06
N GLU A 222 -6.27 -23.87 14.24
CA GLU A 222 -7.33 -24.85 14.61
C GLU A 222 -6.82 -25.84 15.66
N GLN A 223 -5.52 -26.06 15.72
CA GLN A 223 -4.88 -26.98 16.66
C GLN A 223 -4.62 -26.29 18.01
N GLY A 224 -5.25 -26.79 19.09
CA GLY A 224 -5.12 -26.22 20.44
C GLY A 224 -3.67 -26.16 20.94
N LEU A 225 -2.91 -27.23 20.75
CA LEU A 225 -1.50 -27.29 21.14
C LEU A 225 -0.64 -26.20 20.48
N ILE A 226 -0.88 -25.91 19.19
CA ILE A 226 -0.15 -24.82 18.53
C ILE A 226 -0.49 -23.47 19.17
N ARG A 227 -1.76 -23.21 19.51
CA ARG A 227 -2.15 -21.95 20.20
C ARG A 227 -1.47 -21.82 21.57
N GLU A 228 -1.42 -22.91 22.33
CA GLU A 228 -0.72 -22.96 23.63
C GLU A 228 0.77 -22.68 23.47
N ASP A 229 1.41 -23.25 22.46
CA ASP A 229 2.84 -23.04 22.15
C ASP A 229 3.14 -21.59 21.76
N LEU A 230 2.27 -20.92 20.98
CA LEU A 230 2.46 -19.50 20.63
C LEU A 230 2.55 -18.63 21.89
N SER A 231 1.68 -18.84 22.86
CA SER A 231 1.72 -18.16 24.16
C SER A 231 2.94 -18.58 24.99
N PHE A 232 3.23 -19.88 25.04
CA PHE A 232 4.35 -20.43 25.80
C PHE A 232 5.71 -19.86 25.35
N TYR A 233 5.89 -19.67 24.03
CA TYR A 233 7.10 -19.07 23.45
C TYR A 233 7.09 -17.53 23.49
N GLY A 234 6.13 -16.90 24.18
CA GLY A 234 6.16 -15.48 24.52
C GLY A 234 5.59 -14.53 23.46
N LEU A 235 4.81 -15.02 22.51
CA LEU A 235 4.07 -14.12 21.63
C LEU A 235 2.97 -13.40 22.42
N PRO A 236 2.75 -12.09 22.18
CA PRO A 236 1.58 -11.41 22.73
C PRO A 236 0.30 -12.09 22.23
N THR A 237 -0.58 -12.46 23.16
CA THR A 237 -1.86 -13.12 22.87
C THR A 237 -3.03 -12.32 23.42
N ASP A 238 -4.21 -12.55 22.86
CA ASP A 238 -5.44 -12.13 23.50
C ASP A 238 -5.69 -12.90 24.82
N PRO A 239 -6.56 -12.42 25.71
CA PRO A 239 -6.80 -13.07 27.01
C PRO A 239 -7.30 -14.51 26.93
N SER A 240 -7.88 -14.93 25.81
CA SER A 240 -8.34 -16.31 25.61
C SER A 240 -7.23 -17.26 25.13
N GLY A 241 -6.07 -16.73 24.69
CA GLY A 241 -5.01 -17.49 24.05
C GLY A 241 -5.36 -18.00 22.64
N GLU A 242 -6.48 -17.58 22.06
CA GLU A 242 -6.91 -18.04 20.74
C GLU A 242 -6.15 -17.35 19.60
N ARG A 243 -5.68 -16.12 19.82
CA ARG A 243 -5.01 -15.29 18.82
C ARG A 243 -3.68 -14.80 19.34
N ALA A 244 -2.68 -14.84 18.47
CA ALA A 244 -1.34 -14.36 18.77
C ALA A 244 -0.91 -13.28 17.78
N LEU A 245 -0.02 -12.39 18.22
CA LEU A 245 0.58 -11.35 17.43
C LEU A 245 1.94 -11.77 16.92
N LEU A 246 2.11 -11.81 15.61
CA LEU A 246 3.42 -11.78 14.96
C LEU A 246 3.71 -10.34 14.56
N TYR A 247 4.93 -9.83 14.79
CA TYR A 247 5.24 -8.46 14.41
C TYR A 247 6.74 -8.27 14.15
N ARG A 248 7.03 -7.29 13.30
CA ARG A 248 8.36 -6.76 13.08
C ARG A 248 8.31 -5.26 13.36
N PRO A 249 9.05 -4.73 14.36
CA PRO A 249 8.88 -3.36 14.85
C PRO A 249 9.50 -2.29 13.94
N PHE A 250 10.18 -2.66 12.87
CA PHE A 250 10.86 -1.77 11.92
C PHE A 250 10.74 -2.30 10.49
N HIS A 251 10.99 -1.41 9.53
CA HIS A 251 11.17 -1.69 8.11
C HIS A 251 12.25 -0.74 7.56
N LEU A 252 13.03 -1.16 6.57
CA LEU A 252 14.19 -0.41 6.10
C LEU A 252 14.12 -0.17 4.58
N CYS A 253 13.26 0.77 4.19
CA CYS A 253 13.08 1.15 2.78
C CYS A 253 14.41 1.46 2.09
N GLY A 254 14.61 0.86 0.92
CA GLY A 254 15.83 1.00 0.12
C GLY A 254 17.00 0.13 0.63
N VAL A 255 17.17 -0.05 1.93
CA VAL A 255 18.24 -0.86 2.52
C VAL A 255 18.03 -2.34 2.24
N GLU A 256 16.78 -2.81 2.29
CA GLU A 256 16.42 -4.21 2.05
C GLU A 256 16.09 -4.51 0.58
N THR A 257 15.99 -3.51 -0.29
CA THR A 257 15.71 -3.69 -1.73
C THR A 257 16.65 -4.71 -2.41
N PRO A 258 17.96 -4.81 -2.08
CA PRO A 258 18.83 -5.84 -2.63
C PRO A 258 18.35 -7.27 -2.38
N VAL A 259 17.56 -7.54 -1.34
CA VAL A 259 16.96 -8.86 -1.07
C VAL A 259 16.03 -9.25 -2.22
N THR A 260 15.10 -8.37 -2.61
CA THR A 260 14.18 -8.62 -3.74
C THR A 260 14.93 -8.73 -5.07
N ILE A 261 15.99 -7.92 -5.28
CA ILE A 261 16.82 -8.02 -6.49
C ILE A 261 17.45 -9.41 -6.58
N ALA A 262 18.01 -9.90 -5.46
CA ALA A 262 18.61 -11.24 -5.41
C ALA A 262 17.57 -12.35 -5.58
N GLN A 263 16.40 -12.22 -4.96
CA GLN A 263 15.29 -13.15 -5.13
C GLN A 263 14.87 -13.26 -6.60
N ALA A 264 14.67 -12.12 -7.27
CA ALA A 264 14.28 -12.09 -8.68
C ALA A 264 15.37 -12.67 -9.59
N ALA A 265 16.62 -12.18 -9.46
CA ALA A 265 17.69 -12.50 -10.39
C ALA A 265 18.31 -13.89 -10.18
N LEU A 266 18.38 -14.39 -8.93
CA LEU A 266 19.09 -15.62 -8.60
C LEU A 266 18.17 -16.79 -8.29
N LEU A 267 16.99 -16.51 -7.72
CA LEU A 267 16.05 -17.54 -7.25
C LEU A 267 14.78 -17.61 -8.11
N ASN A 268 14.55 -16.64 -8.98
CA ASN A 268 13.32 -16.48 -9.77
C ASN A 268 12.06 -16.49 -8.89
N THR A 269 12.14 -15.83 -7.74
CA THR A 269 11.06 -15.69 -6.76
C THR A 269 10.74 -14.22 -6.48
N THR A 270 9.61 -13.96 -5.81
CA THR A 270 9.15 -12.60 -5.45
C THR A 270 9.18 -12.40 -3.94
N THR A 271 9.39 -11.16 -3.48
CA THR A 271 9.05 -10.76 -2.12
C THR A 271 7.53 -10.66 -1.95
N GLY A 272 6.84 -10.08 -2.94
CA GLY A 272 5.38 -9.99 -3.00
C GLY A 272 4.94 -9.52 -4.38
N THR A 273 3.90 -10.14 -4.93
CA THR A 273 3.35 -9.81 -6.24
C THR A 273 1.82 -9.82 -6.18
N PRO A 274 1.14 -8.87 -6.84
CA PRO A 274 -0.32 -8.86 -6.89
C PRO A 274 -0.90 -10.14 -7.51
N GLN A 275 -2.08 -10.52 -7.03
CA GLN A 275 -2.89 -11.56 -7.65
C GLN A 275 -3.32 -11.13 -9.06
N SER A 276 -3.89 -12.06 -9.84
CA SER A 276 -4.34 -11.79 -11.21
C SER A 276 -5.49 -10.78 -11.31
N GLN A 277 -6.23 -10.60 -10.23
CA GLN A 277 -7.30 -9.61 -10.08
C GLN A 277 -7.11 -8.84 -8.78
N PRO A 278 -7.35 -7.53 -8.77
CA PRO A 278 -7.22 -6.72 -7.55
C PRO A 278 -8.41 -6.95 -6.60
N THR A 279 -8.11 -7.03 -5.30
CA THR A 279 -9.10 -7.15 -4.22
C THR A 279 -9.62 -5.78 -3.80
N SER A 280 -8.73 -4.79 -3.79
CA SER A 280 -9.00 -3.43 -3.30
C SER A 280 -8.45 -2.38 -4.24
N GLU A 281 -8.93 -1.14 -4.06
CA GLU A 281 -8.40 0.07 -4.69
C GLU A 281 -8.27 1.20 -3.68
N VAL A 282 -7.37 2.14 -3.97
CA VAL A 282 -7.32 3.43 -3.28
C VAL A 282 -8.10 4.44 -4.11
N VAL A 283 -9.16 5.00 -3.54
CA VAL A 283 -9.98 6.04 -4.17
C VAL A 283 -9.53 7.43 -3.75
N ALA A 284 -9.70 8.39 -4.65
CA ALA A 284 -9.41 9.80 -4.39
C ALA A 284 -10.57 10.44 -3.61
N VAL A 285 -10.25 11.10 -2.49
CA VAL A 285 -11.19 11.86 -1.66
C VAL A 285 -10.77 13.33 -1.65
N ALA A 286 -11.71 14.22 -1.86
CA ALA A 286 -11.47 15.67 -1.84
C ALA A 286 -11.18 16.16 -0.42
N LYS A 287 -10.02 16.78 -0.17
CA LYS A 287 -9.69 17.39 1.12
C LYS A 287 -10.45 18.70 1.35
N ARG A 288 -10.83 19.38 0.29
CA ARG A 288 -11.58 20.63 0.29
C ARG A 288 -12.63 20.59 -0.83
N SER A 289 -13.59 21.52 -0.81
CA SER A 289 -14.49 21.67 -1.95
C SER A 289 -13.70 22.03 -3.22
N LEU A 290 -13.94 21.29 -4.30
CA LEU A 290 -13.33 21.47 -5.60
C LEU A 290 -14.34 22.03 -6.59
N SER A 291 -13.92 23.00 -7.37
CA SER A 291 -14.71 23.62 -8.45
C SER A 291 -14.19 23.19 -9.82
N PRO A 292 -15.00 23.23 -10.88
CA PRO A 292 -14.53 22.97 -12.24
C PRO A 292 -13.27 23.78 -12.57
N GLY A 293 -12.23 23.09 -13.06
CA GLY A 293 -10.90 23.64 -13.33
C GLY A 293 -9.87 23.46 -12.20
N ASP A 294 -10.29 23.09 -10.99
CA ASP A 294 -9.33 22.72 -9.93
C ASP A 294 -8.56 21.45 -10.34
N VAL A 295 -7.24 21.46 -10.14
CA VAL A 295 -6.36 20.35 -10.53
C VAL A 295 -6.13 19.44 -9.32
N LEU A 296 -6.32 18.15 -9.53
CA LEU A 296 -6.00 17.10 -8.56
C LEU A 296 -4.48 16.91 -8.52
N ASP A 297 -3.91 16.86 -7.33
CA ASP A 297 -2.48 16.92 -7.09
C ASP A 297 -1.87 15.61 -6.52
N GLY A 298 -2.63 14.53 -6.56
CA GLY A 298 -2.18 13.19 -6.24
C GLY A 298 -1.94 12.90 -4.76
N SER A 299 -1.18 11.85 -4.51
CA SER A 299 -0.84 11.41 -3.16
C SER A 299 -0.09 12.50 -2.38
N GLY A 300 -0.58 12.80 -1.17
CA GLY A 300 0.00 13.81 -0.30
C GLY A 300 -0.16 15.25 -0.78
N GLY A 301 -0.98 15.50 -1.80
CA GLY A 301 -1.33 16.85 -2.25
C GLY A 301 -2.20 17.60 -1.26
N LYS A 302 -2.54 18.85 -1.59
CA LYS A 302 -3.44 19.70 -0.79
C LYS A 302 -4.92 19.50 -1.14
N ASN A 303 -5.21 18.92 -2.32
CA ASN A 303 -6.56 18.81 -2.88
C ASN A 303 -7.17 17.44 -2.65
N VAL A 304 -6.34 16.37 -2.63
CA VAL A 304 -6.82 15.00 -2.52
C VAL A 304 -6.04 14.19 -1.49
N ARG A 305 -6.71 13.19 -0.93
CA ARG A 305 -6.11 12.10 -0.16
C ARG A 305 -6.65 10.76 -0.65
N GLY A 306 -5.94 9.67 -0.35
CA GLY A 306 -6.35 8.32 -0.71
C GLY A 306 -7.03 7.59 0.42
N ILE A 307 -8.06 6.81 0.12
CA ILE A 307 -8.71 5.89 1.06
C ILE A 307 -8.89 4.54 0.37
N ILE A 308 -8.50 3.45 1.04
CA ILE A 308 -8.72 2.09 0.55
C ILE A 308 -10.20 1.70 0.60
N GLU A 309 -10.65 1.00 -0.43
CA GLU A 309 -11.97 0.42 -0.49
C GLU A 309 -11.92 -0.90 -1.28
N ARG A 310 -12.91 -1.77 -1.07
CA ARG A 310 -13.08 -3.00 -1.85
C ARG A 310 -13.31 -2.69 -3.32
N ARG A 311 -12.61 -3.37 -4.20
CA ARG A 311 -12.70 -3.19 -5.66
C ARG A 311 -14.14 -3.24 -6.18
N SER A 312 -14.95 -4.16 -5.68
CA SER A 312 -16.35 -4.33 -6.10
C SER A 312 -17.21 -3.10 -5.81
N ILE A 313 -16.94 -2.41 -4.69
CA ILE A 313 -17.63 -1.18 -4.33
C ILE A 313 -17.15 -0.04 -5.23
N VAL A 314 -15.84 0.12 -5.41
CA VAL A 314 -15.26 1.17 -6.29
C VAL A 314 -15.81 1.06 -7.71
N ALA A 315 -15.90 -0.15 -8.25
CA ALA A 315 -16.45 -0.37 -9.59
C ALA A 315 -17.95 -0.07 -9.68
N ARG A 316 -18.72 -0.43 -8.66
CA ARG A 316 -20.18 -0.17 -8.62
C ARG A 316 -20.50 1.32 -8.52
N GLU A 317 -19.74 2.03 -7.69
CA GLU A 317 -19.93 3.46 -7.42
C GLU A 317 -19.18 4.35 -8.42
N GLU A 318 -18.44 3.78 -9.35
CA GLU A 318 -17.65 4.47 -10.37
C GLU A 318 -16.70 5.55 -9.79
N TRP A 319 -16.06 5.25 -8.66
CA TRP A 319 -15.14 6.16 -7.99
C TRP A 319 -13.78 6.23 -8.67
N LEU A 320 -13.16 7.42 -8.62
CA LEU A 320 -11.86 7.69 -9.22
C LEU A 320 -10.74 7.01 -8.43
N PRO A 321 -9.98 6.07 -9.02
CA PRO A 321 -8.76 5.57 -8.41
C PRO A 321 -7.74 6.70 -8.23
N LEU A 322 -7.05 6.72 -7.09
CA LEU A 322 -6.09 7.77 -6.74
C LEU A 322 -4.98 7.94 -7.79
N GLY A 323 -4.56 6.84 -8.45
CA GLY A 323 -3.54 6.89 -9.50
C GLY A 323 -3.89 7.79 -10.69
N PHE A 324 -5.17 8.12 -10.88
CA PHE A 324 -5.64 9.05 -11.90
C PHE A 324 -5.89 10.48 -11.38
N ALA A 325 -5.60 10.73 -10.11
CA ALA A 325 -5.72 12.07 -9.51
C ALA A 325 -4.46 12.92 -9.64
N TYR A 326 -3.55 12.58 -10.56
CA TYR A 326 -2.31 13.34 -10.78
C TYR A 326 -2.45 14.24 -12.01
N GLY A 327 -2.60 15.55 -11.79
CA GLY A 327 -2.71 16.55 -12.87
C GLY A 327 -4.06 16.60 -13.58
N SER A 328 -5.04 15.80 -13.18
CA SER A 328 -6.39 15.83 -13.77
C SER A 328 -7.18 17.02 -13.24
N ALA A 329 -7.74 17.84 -14.12
CA ALA A 329 -8.66 18.93 -13.74
C ALA A 329 -10.07 18.38 -13.57
N VAL A 330 -10.77 18.79 -12.48
CA VAL A 330 -12.17 18.43 -12.30
C VAL A 330 -13.07 19.22 -13.24
N ASN A 331 -14.14 18.60 -13.71
CA ASN A 331 -15.13 19.20 -14.63
C ASN A 331 -16.47 19.51 -13.96
N GLN A 332 -16.62 19.15 -12.69
CA GLN A 332 -17.82 19.40 -11.89
C GLN A 332 -17.46 19.72 -10.43
N GLN A 333 -18.43 20.23 -9.68
CA GLN A 333 -18.29 20.47 -8.23
C GLN A 333 -18.15 19.15 -7.49
N VAL A 334 -17.19 19.09 -6.51
CA VAL A 334 -17.04 17.98 -5.57
C VAL A 334 -16.92 18.57 -4.16
N GLY A 335 -17.71 18.08 -3.21
CA GLY A 335 -17.70 18.54 -1.83
C GLY A 335 -16.47 18.08 -1.05
N ALA A 336 -16.07 18.84 -0.02
CA ALA A 336 -15.03 18.41 0.92
C ALA A 336 -15.44 17.11 1.62
N GLY A 337 -14.51 16.15 1.71
CA GLY A 337 -14.74 14.81 2.28
C GLY A 337 -15.44 13.82 1.34
N GLU A 338 -15.88 14.23 0.17
CA GLU A 338 -16.53 13.34 -0.80
C GLU A 338 -15.49 12.52 -1.58
N VAL A 339 -15.84 11.29 -1.91
CA VAL A 339 -15.08 10.47 -2.87
C VAL A 339 -15.33 11.04 -4.26
N ILE A 340 -14.26 11.28 -5.01
CA ILE A 340 -14.34 11.88 -6.35
C ILE A 340 -14.87 10.83 -7.34
N PRO A 341 -15.98 11.09 -8.05
CA PRO A 341 -16.47 10.20 -9.11
C PRO A 341 -15.50 10.20 -10.32
N SER A 342 -15.36 9.07 -11.01
CA SER A 342 -14.58 9.01 -12.26
C SER A 342 -15.07 9.97 -13.33
N ALA A 343 -16.39 10.25 -13.37
CA ALA A 343 -16.99 11.22 -14.28
C ALA A 343 -16.61 12.68 -13.98
N ALA A 344 -16.07 12.96 -12.77
CA ALA A 344 -15.64 14.31 -12.39
C ALA A 344 -14.31 14.73 -13.04
N VAL A 345 -13.64 13.85 -13.76
CA VAL A 345 -12.39 14.15 -14.50
C VAL A 345 -12.53 13.71 -15.95
N PRO A 346 -11.72 14.26 -16.88
CA PRO A 346 -11.65 13.76 -18.26
C PRO A 346 -11.30 12.27 -18.29
N ARG A 347 -11.75 11.58 -19.37
CA ARG A 347 -11.35 10.19 -19.59
C ARG A 347 -9.84 10.07 -19.55
N GLN A 348 -9.37 9.13 -18.75
CA GLN A 348 -7.95 8.89 -18.59
C GLN A 348 -7.37 8.20 -19.81
N THR A 349 -6.15 8.57 -20.16
CA THR A 349 -5.38 8.03 -21.29
C THR A 349 -3.98 7.67 -20.78
N GLY A 350 -3.14 7.07 -21.64
CA GLY A 350 -1.78 6.68 -21.27
C GLY A 350 -1.64 5.20 -20.91
N VAL A 351 -0.46 4.83 -20.44
CA VAL A 351 -0.10 3.43 -20.16
C VAL A 351 -0.89 2.90 -18.98
N LEU A 352 -1.05 3.69 -17.95
CA LEU A 352 -1.78 3.31 -16.73
C LEU A 352 -3.25 2.96 -17.05
N ALA A 353 -3.93 3.80 -17.83
CA ALA A 353 -5.31 3.57 -18.25
C ALA A 353 -5.42 2.33 -19.15
N SER A 354 -4.53 2.20 -20.13
CA SER A 354 -4.49 1.08 -21.06
C SER A 354 -4.30 -0.27 -20.36
N LEU A 355 -3.39 -0.36 -19.36
CA LEU A 355 -3.18 -1.55 -18.55
C LEU A 355 -4.44 -1.97 -17.80
N ARG A 356 -5.19 -1.02 -17.26
CA ARG A 356 -6.45 -1.30 -16.54
C ARG A 356 -7.57 -1.80 -17.46
N GLU A 357 -7.73 -1.17 -18.63
CA GLU A 357 -8.74 -1.56 -19.62
C GLU A 357 -8.50 -2.98 -20.16
N THR A 358 -7.26 -3.30 -20.50
CA THR A 358 -6.87 -4.61 -21.06
C THR A 358 -7.05 -5.74 -20.05
N ALA A 359 -6.65 -5.53 -18.80
CA ALA A 359 -6.82 -6.52 -17.75
C ALA A 359 -8.29 -6.79 -17.39
N GLY A 360 -9.17 -5.79 -17.59
CA GLY A 360 -10.63 -5.94 -17.41
C GLY A 360 -11.33 -6.72 -18.51
N SER A 361 -10.77 -6.75 -19.71
CA SER A 361 -11.38 -7.41 -20.89
C SER A 361 -10.94 -8.86 -21.11
N GLY A 362 -10.01 -9.41 -20.32
CA GLY A 362 -9.48 -10.76 -20.50
C GLY A 362 -8.66 -10.95 -21.79
N HIS A 363 -8.30 -9.86 -22.47
CA HIS A 363 -7.48 -9.91 -23.70
C HIS A 363 -5.99 -9.76 -23.32
N SER A 364 -5.15 -10.65 -23.83
CA SER A 364 -3.69 -10.46 -23.82
C SER A 364 -3.32 -9.32 -24.76
N PHE A 365 -2.32 -8.52 -24.39
CA PHE A 365 -1.75 -7.54 -25.31
C PHE A 365 -1.26 -8.25 -26.58
N SER A 366 -1.87 -7.94 -27.72
CA SER A 366 -1.32 -8.40 -29.01
C SER A 366 0.07 -7.77 -29.20
N LYS A 367 1.02 -8.60 -29.63
CA LYS A 367 2.43 -8.23 -29.90
C LYS A 367 2.55 -7.12 -30.89
#